data_d8ee0a7a2e8dfe9e3fe54001eed0a119
#
_entry.id   d8ee0a7a2e8dfe9e3fe54001eed0a119
#
_cell.length_a   1.000
_cell.length_b   1.000
_cell.length_c   1.000
_cell.angle_alpha   90.00
_cell.angle_beta   90.00
_cell.angle_gamma   90.00
#
_symmetry.space_group_name_H-M   'P 1'
#
loop_
_entity.id
_entity.type
_entity.pdbx_description
1 polymer ?
#
loop_
_entity_poly.entity_id
_entity_poly.type
_entity_poly.pdbx_seq_one_letter_code
_entity_poly.pdbx_strand_id
1 'polypeptide(L)'
;MILALAPLTACGPVEYISQVGNRASSAVSSAKLAQADRYAPYEYTAAEEYLHKAREEAGYAEYQDAIEYGRRSEELANRARAIAVTKLAEQASKSSRVTPATEKEEPVPGEEDPEAAAAKRRARERSKRPESE
;
A
#
# COMPACT_ATOMS: atom_id res chain seq x y z
N MET A 1 -44.55 35.46 30.32
CA MET A 1 -44.41 35.38 28.85
C MET A 1 -43.20 34.52 28.60
N ILE A 2 -43.39 33.19 28.44
CA ILE A 2 -42.32 32.21 28.27
C ILE A 2 -42.14 32.00 26.77
N LEU A 3 -41.06 32.55 26.21
CA LEU A 3 -40.66 32.36 24.82
C LEU A 3 -40.11 30.94 24.66
N ALA A 4 -40.94 30.03 24.14
CA ALA A 4 -40.51 28.67 23.80
C ALA A 4 -39.56 28.73 22.61
N LEU A 5 -38.26 28.60 22.87
CA LEU A 5 -37.23 28.45 21.85
C LEU A 5 -37.33 27.04 21.28
N ALA A 6 -38.07 26.87 20.16
CA ALA A 6 -38.12 25.61 19.44
C ALA A 6 -36.74 25.36 18.84
N PRO A 7 -36.10 24.17 19.08
CA PRO A 7 -34.87 23.82 18.40
C PRO A 7 -35.20 23.59 16.92
N LEU A 8 -34.74 24.49 16.05
CA LEU A 8 -34.68 24.22 14.61
C LEU A 8 -33.66 23.13 14.39
N THR A 9 -34.10 21.89 14.29
CA THR A 9 -33.31 20.77 13.89
C THR A 9 -32.99 20.89 12.39
N ALA A 10 -32.00 21.71 12.05
CA ALA A 10 -31.38 21.75 10.72
C ALA A 10 -30.48 20.52 10.57
N CYS A 11 -31.06 19.31 10.48
CA CYS A 11 -30.31 18.07 10.42
C CYS A 11 -29.52 17.85 9.11
N GLY A 12 -29.92 18.47 7.99
CA GLY A 12 -29.39 18.20 6.68
C GLY A 12 -27.90 18.55 6.51
N PRO A 13 -27.49 19.82 6.66
CA PRO A 13 -26.10 20.21 6.36
C PRO A 13 -25.09 19.67 7.36
N VAL A 14 -25.47 19.50 8.63
CA VAL A 14 -24.55 18.97 9.66
C VAL A 14 -24.28 17.48 9.45
N GLU A 15 -25.31 16.70 9.13
CA GLU A 15 -25.14 15.27 8.85
C GLU A 15 -24.32 15.05 7.56
N TYR A 16 -24.53 15.87 6.53
CA TYR A 16 -23.71 15.85 5.32
C TYR A 16 -22.22 16.07 5.63
N ILE A 17 -21.88 17.12 6.40
CA ILE A 17 -20.48 17.39 6.76
C ILE A 17 -19.88 16.20 7.51
N SER A 18 -20.63 15.60 8.44
CA SER A 18 -20.15 14.44 9.18
C SER A 18 -19.98 13.20 8.29
N GLN A 19 -20.97 12.88 7.48
CA GLN A 19 -20.97 11.65 6.68
C GLN A 19 -20.05 11.76 5.46
N VAL A 20 -20.21 12.80 4.67
CA VAL A 20 -19.45 12.93 3.39
C VAL A 20 -18.12 13.61 3.60
N GLY A 21 -18.09 14.71 4.35
CA GLY A 21 -16.88 15.48 4.60
C GLY A 21 -15.84 14.68 5.40
N ASN A 22 -16.26 13.96 6.44
CA ASN A 22 -15.35 13.26 7.33
C ASN A 22 -15.28 11.75 7.07
N ARG A 23 -16.41 11.03 7.18
CA ARG A 23 -16.39 9.56 7.14
C ARG A 23 -16.04 9.01 5.77
N ALA A 24 -16.79 9.35 4.74
CA ALA A 24 -16.56 8.84 3.38
C ALA A 24 -15.19 9.27 2.85
N SER A 25 -14.84 10.54 3.01
CA SER A 25 -13.52 11.05 2.57
C SER A 25 -12.35 10.37 3.30
N SER A 26 -12.48 10.14 4.61
CA SER A 26 -11.48 9.44 5.41
C SER A 26 -11.37 7.96 5.02
N ALA A 27 -12.51 7.30 4.76
CA ALA A 27 -12.52 5.90 4.33
C ALA A 27 -11.83 5.73 2.97
N VAL A 28 -12.14 6.58 1.99
CA VAL A 28 -11.47 6.55 0.66
C VAL A 28 -9.98 6.81 0.79
N SER A 29 -9.58 7.80 1.59
CA SER A 29 -8.17 8.08 1.84
C SER A 29 -7.45 6.90 2.51
N SER A 30 -8.10 6.24 3.46
CA SER A 30 -7.56 5.05 4.13
C SER A 30 -7.44 3.85 3.20
N ALA A 31 -8.39 3.67 2.28
CA ALA A 31 -8.32 2.65 1.24
C ALA A 31 -7.15 2.91 0.28
N LYS A 32 -6.94 4.15 -0.11
CA LYS A 32 -5.78 4.55 -0.94
C LYS A 32 -4.46 4.25 -0.27
N LEU A 33 -4.31 4.60 1.01
CA LEU A 33 -3.11 4.29 1.79
C LEU A 33 -2.83 2.77 1.88
N ALA A 34 -3.88 1.96 1.87
CA ALA A 34 -3.77 0.51 1.80
C ALA A 34 -3.53 -0.04 0.37
N GLN A 35 -3.28 0.83 -0.60
CA GLN A 35 -3.09 0.47 -2.01
C GLN A 35 -4.31 -0.25 -2.61
N ALA A 36 -5.51 0.14 -2.21
CA ALA A 36 -6.74 -0.47 -2.71
C ALA A 36 -6.99 -0.19 -4.20
N ASP A 37 -6.47 0.90 -4.72
CA ASP A 37 -6.40 1.22 -6.15
C ASP A 37 -5.75 0.09 -6.96
N ARG A 38 -4.77 -0.60 -6.40
CA ARG A 38 -4.04 -1.71 -7.01
C ARG A 38 -4.66 -3.08 -6.74
N TYR A 39 -5.11 -3.31 -5.52
CA TYR A 39 -5.55 -4.65 -5.07
C TYR A 39 -7.07 -4.88 -5.12
N ALA A 40 -7.86 -3.81 -5.12
CA ALA A 40 -9.31 -3.82 -5.20
C ALA A 40 -9.81 -2.64 -6.06
N PRO A 41 -9.37 -2.54 -7.34
CA PRO A 41 -9.62 -1.36 -8.17
C PRO A 41 -11.10 -1.09 -8.38
N TYR A 42 -11.93 -2.12 -8.49
CA TYR A 42 -13.36 -1.96 -8.70
C TYR A 42 -14.04 -1.26 -7.51
N GLU A 43 -13.85 -1.79 -6.31
CA GLU A 43 -14.43 -1.23 -5.09
C GLU A 43 -13.89 0.16 -4.78
N TYR A 44 -12.59 0.37 -5.04
CA TYR A 44 -11.95 1.66 -4.81
C TYR A 44 -12.47 2.73 -5.77
N THR A 45 -12.50 2.46 -7.07
CA THR A 45 -13.03 3.40 -8.07
C THR A 45 -14.50 3.69 -7.82
N ALA A 46 -15.31 2.67 -7.53
CA ALA A 46 -16.71 2.89 -7.20
C ALA A 46 -16.88 3.76 -5.94
N ALA A 47 -16.02 3.60 -4.93
CA ALA A 47 -16.05 4.45 -3.74
C ALA A 47 -15.73 5.92 -4.06
N GLU A 48 -14.74 6.17 -4.94
CA GLU A 48 -14.42 7.52 -5.39
C GLU A 48 -15.58 8.16 -6.17
N GLU A 49 -16.20 7.42 -7.09
CA GLU A 49 -17.34 7.89 -7.87
C GLU A 49 -18.55 8.23 -6.99
N TYR A 50 -18.88 7.39 -6.00
CA TYR A 50 -19.94 7.70 -5.05
C TYR A 50 -19.61 8.90 -4.17
N LEU A 51 -18.34 9.10 -3.79
CA LEU A 51 -17.93 10.29 -3.05
C LEU A 51 -18.04 11.55 -3.91
N HIS A 52 -17.70 11.45 -5.19
CA HIS A 52 -17.86 12.54 -6.13
C HIS A 52 -19.36 12.90 -6.29
N LYS A 53 -20.20 11.88 -6.50
CA LYS A 53 -21.65 12.07 -6.64
C LYS A 53 -22.27 12.69 -5.38
N ALA A 54 -21.85 12.25 -4.19
CA ALA A 54 -22.32 12.83 -2.93
C ALA A 54 -22.01 14.34 -2.85
N ARG A 55 -20.86 14.77 -3.34
CA ARG A 55 -20.47 16.18 -3.35
C ARG A 55 -21.26 16.98 -4.40
N GLU A 56 -21.58 16.37 -5.52
CA GLU A 56 -22.39 16.95 -6.56
C GLU A 56 -23.83 17.23 -6.06
N GLU A 57 -24.49 16.22 -5.46
CA GLU A 57 -25.84 16.37 -4.91
C GLU A 57 -25.89 17.42 -3.79
N ALA A 58 -24.85 17.48 -2.97
CA ALA A 58 -24.76 18.56 -1.97
C ALA A 58 -24.64 19.95 -2.60
N GLY A 59 -24.03 20.07 -3.78
CA GLY A 59 -23.99 21.32 -4.53
C GLY A 59 -25.37 21.79 -5.01
N TYR A 60 -26.28 20.85 -5.18
CA TYR A 60 -27.70 21.13 -5.49
C TYR A 60 -28.58 21.25 -4.24
N ALA A 61 -28.00 21.23 -3.05
CA ALA A 61 -28.69 21.21 -1.74
C ALA A 61 -29.53 19.94 -1.49
N GLU A 62 -29.32 18.87 -2.25
CA GLU A 62 -29.94 17.55 -2.08
C GLU A 62 -29.17 16.71 -1.03
N TYR A 63 -29.22 17.19 0.21
CA TYR A 63 -28.41 16.64 1.29
C TYR A 63 -28.75 15.20 1.66
N GLN A 64 -29.98 14.75 1.47
CA GLN A 64 -30.37 13.37 1.76
C GLN A 64 -29.72 12.39 0.77
N ASP A 65 -29.75 12.72 -0.51
CA ASP A 65 -29.09 11.93 -1.55
C ASP A 65 -27.59 11.96 -1.40
N ALA A 66 -27.03 13.12 -1.08
CA ALA A 66 -25.62 13.27 -0.77
C ALA A 66 -25.16 12.36 0.39
N ILE A 67 -25.96 12.26 1.46
CA ILE A 67 -25.67 11.39 2.61
C ILE A 67 -25.75 9.92 2.20
N GLU A 68 -26.72 9.53 1.39
CA GLU A 68 -26.86 8.16 0.92
C GLU A 68 -25.67 7.75 0.06
N TYR A 69 -25.28 8.57 -0.92
CA TYR A 69 -24.08 8.33 -1.72
C TYR A 69 -22.81 8.30 -0.86
N GLY A 70 -22.72 9.17 0.14
CA GLY A 70 -21.61 9.17 1.08
C GLY A 70 -21.48 7.85 1.88
N ARG A 71 -22.60 7.28 2.33
CA ARG A 71 -22.64 5.98 3.00
C ARG A 71 -22.19 4.85 2.09
N ARG A 72 -22.64 4.85 0.83
CA ARG A 72 -22.19 3.86 -0.17
C ARG A 72 -20.70 3.97 -0.45
N SER A 73 -20.18 5.19 -0.56
CA SER A 73 -18.76 5.44 -0.71
C SER A 73 -17.95 4.88 0.47
N GLU A 74 -18.37 5.18 1.71
CA GLU A 74 -17.73 4.67 2.93
C GLU A 74 -17.71 3.13 2.96
N GLU A 75 -18.83 2.49 2.66
CA GLU A 75 -18.92 1.02 2.63
C GLU A 75 -17.97 0.41 1.62
N LEU A 76 -17.97 0.92 0.38
CA LEU A 76 -17.10 0.42 -0.69
C LEU A 76 -15.63 0.66 -0.39
N ALA A 77 -15.27 1.83 0.14
CA ALA A 77 -13.90 2.14 0.54
C ALA A 77 -13.40 1.21 1.66
N ASN A 78 -14.23 0.93 2.66
CA ASN A 78 -13.88 -0.01 3.72
C ASN A 78 -13.71 -1.44 3.18
N ARG A 79 -14.56 -1.86 2.24
CA ARG A 79 -14.43 -3.15 1.56
C ARG A 79 -13.14 -3.22 0.73
N ALA A 80 -12.85 -2.20 -0.05
CA ALA A 80 -11.63 -2.08 -0.84
C ALA A 80 -10.38 -2.18 0.03
N ARG A 81 -10.37 -1.45 1.14
CA ARG A 81 -9.28 -1.50 2.13
C ARG A 81 -9.10 -2.91 2.71
N ALA A 82 -10.17 -3.59 3.09
CA ALA A 82 -10.10 -4.94 3.65
C ALA A 82 -9.50 -5.93 2.65
N ILE A 83 -9.94 -5.89 1.38
CA ILE A 83 -9.38 -6.72 0.30
C ILE A 83 -7.89 -6.42 0.09
N ALA A 84 -7.51 -5.15 0.06
CA ALA A 84 -6.13 -4.74 -0.14
C ALA A 84 -5.22 -5.25 0.99
N VAL A 85 -5.62 -5.07 2.25
CA VAL A 85 -4.87 -5.56 3.40
C VAL A 85 -4.69 -7.08 3.37
N THR A 86 -5.74 -7.83 3.03
CA THR A 86 -5.66 -9.30 2.90
C THR A 86 -4.67 -9.72 1.83
N LYS A 87 -4.74 -9.11 0.64
CA LYS A 87 -3.83 -9.42 -0.46
C LYS A 87 -2.37 -9.07 -0.14
N LEU A 88 -2.14 -7.94 0.54
CA LEU A 88 -0.81 -7.56 1.01
C LEU A 88 -0.24 -8.58 2.02
N ALA A 89 -1.05 -9.03 2.97
CA ALA A 89 -0.64 -10.05 3.93
C ALA A 89 -0.31 -11.39 3.26
N GLU A 90 -1.09 -11.80 2.28
CA GLU A 90 -0.83 -13.01 1.47
C GLU A 90 0.49 -12.90 0.69
N GLN A 91 0.78 -11.74 0.11
CA GLN A 91 2.03 -11.50 -0.60
C GLN A 91 3.24 -11.54 0.35
N ALA A 92 3.13 -10.90 1.51
CA ALA A 92 4.18 -10.93 2.52
C ALA A 92 4.46 -12.37 3.00
N SER A 93 3.43 -13.19 3.22
CA SER A 93 3.58 -14.59 3.61
C SER A 93 4.20 -15.45 2.52
N LYS A 94 3.90 -15.19 1.26
CA LYS A 94 4.52 -15.86 0.11
C LYS A 94 5.99 -15.47 -0.03
N SER A 95 6.32 -14.20 0.12
CA SER A 95 7.70 -13.71 0.07
C SER A 95 8.55 -14.33 1.18
N SER A 96 8.03 -14.44 2.39
CA SER A 96 8.73 -15.09 3.52
C SER A 96 8.97 -16.60 3.33
N ARG A 97 8.13 -17.27 2.52
CA ARG A 97 8.31 -18.70 2.20
C ARG A 97 9.30 -18.93 1.07
N VAL A 98 9.56 -17.94 0.24
CA VAL A 98 10.45 -18.04 -0.93
C VAL A 98 11.91 -17.71 -0.58
N THR A 99 12.21 -17.37 0.68
CA THR A 99 13.58 -17.39 1.19
C THR A 99 13.84 -18.66 2.01
N PRO A 100 14.04 -19.86 1.39
CA PRO A 100 14.86 -20.86 2.02
C PRO A 100 16.29 -20.43 1.74
N ALA A 101 17.03 -20.19 2.81
CA ALA A 101 18.45 -20.25 2.86
C ALA A 101 19.06 -21.09 1.72
N THR A 102 19.54 -20.44 0.69
CA THR A 102 20.64 -20.90 -0.12
C THR A 102 21.22 -19.65 -0.81
N GLU A 103 21.69 -18.72 -0.02
CA GLU A 103 22.85 -17.98 -0.40
C GLU A 103 24.02 -18.97 -0.20
N LYS A 104 24.14 -19.90 -1.15
CA LYS A 104 25.45 -20.39 -1.48
C LYS A 104 26.17 -19.16 -1.99
N GLU A 105 27.03 -18.63 -1.17
CA GLU A 105 28.14 -17.80 -1.56
C GLU A 105 28.84 -18.52 -2.71
N GLU A 106 28.49 -18.20 -3.96
CA GLU A 106 29.34 -18.48 -5.08
C GLU A 106 30.62 -17.68 -4.81
N PRO A 107 31.81 -18.34 -4.72
CA PRO A 107 33.03 -17.60 -4.55
C PRO A 107 33.17 -16.66 -5.74
N VAL A 108 33.21 -15.35 -5.44
CA VAL A 108 33.45 -14.30 -6.43
C VAL A 108 34.72 -14.70 -7.19
N PRO A 109 34.69 -14.92 -8.54
CA PRO A 109 35.90 -15.23 -9.28
C PRO A 109 36.76 -13.97 -9.35
N GLY A 110 37.71 -13.82 -8.46
CA GLY A 110 38.62 -12.68 -8.47
C GLY A 110 39.38 -12.38 -7.20
N GLU A 111 39.06 -13.00 -6.06
CA GLU A 111 39.85 -12.83 -4.85
C GLU A 111 40.74 -14.07 -4.64
N GLU A 112 41.74 -14.23 -5.54
CA GLU A 112 42.88 -15.13 -5.24
C GLU A 112 43.63 -14.47 -4.09
N ASP A 113 43.71 -15.18 -2.95
CA ASP A 113 44.55 -14.80 -1.83
C ASP A 113 45.94 -14.43 -2.33
N PRO A 114 46.45 -13.24 -2.01
CA PRO A 114 47.76 -12.78 -2.51
C PRO A 114 48.90 -13.74 -2.13
N GLU A 115 48.73 -14.52 -1.07
CA GLU A 115 49.67 -15.53 -0.61
C GLU A 115 49.66 -16.81 -1.49
N ALA A 116 48.46 -17.22 -1.95
CA ALA A 116 48.32 -18.35 -2.88
C ALA A 116 48.86 -18.03 -4.28
N ALA A 117 48.68 -16.80 -4.76
CA ALA A 117 49.23 -16.31 -6.02
C ALA A 117 50.77 -16.21 -5.96
N ALA A 118 51.30 -15.77 -4.83
CA ALA A 118 52.76 -15.73 -4.61
C ALA A 118 53.40 -17.14 -4.55
N ALA A 119 52.72 -18.12 -3.95
CA ALA A 119 53.16 -19.50 -3.89
C ALA A 119 53.18 -20.14 -5.29
N LYS A 120 52.17 -19.93 -6.12
CA LYS A 120 52.13 -20.41 -7.52
C LYS A 120 53.24 -19.79 -8.39
N ARG A 121 53.58 -18.51 -8.18
CA ARG A 121 54.69 -17.85 -8.89
C ARG A 121 56.03 -18.44 -8.51
N ARG A 122 56.32 -18.68 -7.23
CA ARG A 122 57.54 -19.31 -6.74
C ARG A 122 57.70 -20.76 -7.24
N ALA A 123 56.62 -21.52 -7.35
CA ALA A 123 56.67 -22.88 -7.90
C ALA A 123 56.99 -22.89 -9.41
N ARG A 124 56.46 -21.93 -10.19
CA ARG A 124 56.78 -21.77 -11.61
C ARG A 124 58.22 -21.31 -11.87
N GLU A 125 58.78 -20.45 -11.02
CA GLU A 125 60.20 -20.05 -11.13
C GLU A 125 61.15 -21.18 -10.79
N ARG A 126 60.85 -22.04 -9.82
CA ARG A 126 61.63 -23.24 -9.51
C ARG A 126 61.72 -24.26 -10.66
N SER A 127 60.57 -24.40 -11.39
CA SER A 127 60.51 -25.31 -12.55
C SER A 127 61.24 -24.79 -13.78
N LYS A 128 61.60 -23.54 -13.83
CA LYS A 128 62.33 -22.93 -14.98
C LYS A 128 63.82 -22.75 -14.76
N ARG A 129 64.35 -23.18 -13.60
CA ARG A 129 65.79 -23.10 -13.36
C ARG A 129 66.42 -24.32 -13.96
N PRO A 130 67.18 -24.22 -15.05
CA PRO A 130 67.95 -25.36 -15.56
C PRO A 130 69.03 -25.74 -14.54
N GLU A 131 69.11 -27.03 -14.26
CA GLU A 131 70.27 -27.57 -13.55
C GLU A 131 71.51 -27.36 -14.44
N SER A 132 72.37 -26.46 -14.02
CA SER A 132 73.70 -26.28 -14.63
C SER A 132 74.65 -27.14 -13.87
N GLU A 133 75.06 -28.22 -14.53
CA GLU A 133 76.40 -28.87 -14.26
C GLU A 133 77.51 -27.86 -14.33
#